data_babc2881f945f90dda2942912964b441
#
_entry.id   babc2881f945f90dda2942912964b441
#
_cell.length_a   1.000
_cell.length_b   1.000
_cell.length_c   1.000
_cell.angle_alpha   90.00
_cell.angle_beta   90.00
_cell.angle_gamma   90.00
#
_symmetry.space_group_name_H-M   'P 1'
#
loop_
_entity.id
_entity.type
_entity.pdbx_description
1 polymer ?
#
loop_
_entity_poly.entity_id
_entity_poly.type
_entity_poly.pdbx_seq_one_letter_code
_entity_poly.pdbx_strand_id
1 'polypeptide(L)'
;MLQKYCIALEDIVYWAQLSARAAPRRTEPDTGQDKMLREGKIMVTSLYQSLCNMETIYADRVAIRYYDEAKRGVTEVYYRQYAQDLRRFVSFLRSKAGDVKGQRVAILARNSYHYVICMYGTVLAGGVAVPLNMGKNWDEIQYELDLVEPVCVLQDGEYLQWEPALADAYSAKLEPMDAFTAFAPAQDVKEVEDLAAMAFIMFTSGTTGRSKGVMLSQKNLFAAMPAFLNPFDDVRKAMDLSVSNKAEIVKAVLSLR
;
A
#
# COMPACT_ATOMS: atom_id res chain seq x y z
N MET A 1 12.52 19.06 9.20
CA MET A 1 12.66 18.42 7.87
C MET A 1 12.56 16.88 7.93
N LEU A 2 12.09 16.30 9.06
CA LEU A 2 12.07 14.84 9.34
C LEU A 2 10.71 14.17 9.16
N GLN A 3 9.70 14.86 8.63
CA GLN A 3 8.31 14.38 8.59
C GLN A 3 7.84 13.87 7.20
N LYS A 4 8.73 13.77 6.22
CA LYS A 4 8.38 13.43 4.81
C LYS A 4 8.51 11.95 4.42
N TYR A 5 9.07 11.08 5.25
CA TYR A 5 9.52 9.75 4.79
C TYR A 5 9.06 8.55 5.62
N CYS A 6 8.17 8.73 6.55
CA CYS A 6 7.57 7.59 7.24
C CYS A 6 6.21 7.29 6.61
N ILE A 7 6.08 6.18 5.87
CA ILE A 7 4.75 5.60 5.69
C ILE A 7 4.37 5.08 7.07
N ALA A 8 3.61 5.88 7.80
CA ALA A 8 2.98 5.41 9.01
C ALA A 8 1.95 4.33 8.62
N LEU A 9 1.64 3.42 9.54
CA LEU A 9 0.47 2.56 9.46
C LEU A 9 -0.78 3.33 9.00
N GLU A 10 -0.84 4.63 9.28
CA GLU A 10 -1.84 5.61 8.86
C GLU A 10 -1.99 5.71 7.34
N ASP A 11 -0.88 5.64 6.57
CA ASP A 11 -0.95 5.70 5.10
C ASP A 11 -1.47 4.39 4.51
N ILE A 12 -1.09 3.24 5.08
CA ILE A 12 -1.61 1.92 4.67
C ILE A 12 -3.13 1.86 4.94
N VAL A 13 -3.54 2.37 6.09
CA VAL A 13 -4.95 2.44 6.50
C VAL A 13 -5.69 3.52 5.70
N TYR A 14 -5.08 4.66 5.42
CA TYR A 14 -5.65 5.72 4.60
C TYR A 14 -5.99 5.24 3.19
N TRP A 15 -5.15 4.39 2.60
CA TRP A 15 -5.40 3.78 1.28
C TRP A 15 -6.53 2.74 1.31
N ALA A 16 -6.61 1.94 2.37
CA ALA A 16 -7.75 1.05 2.58
C ALA A 16 -9.04 1.84 2.81
N GLN A 17 -8.96 3.04 3.40
CA GLN A 17 -10.09 3.95 3.64
C GLN A 17 -10.56 4.68 2.38
N LEU A 18 -9.64 5.09 1.49
CA LEU A 18 -10.01 5.70 0.22
C LEU A 18 -10.81 4.72 -0.64
N SER A 19 -10.48 3.43 -0.58
CA SER A 19 -11.26 2.40 -1.27
C SER A 19 -12.67 2.26 -0.72
N ALA A 20 -12.88 2.51 0.57
CA ALA A 20 -14.23 2.50 1.18
C ALA A 20 -15.00 3.83 1.04
N ARG A 21 -14.31 4.94 0.71
CA ARG A 21 -14.87 6.31 0.79
C ARG A 21 -14.88 7.11 -0.50
N ALA A 22 -14.58 6.53 -1.66
CA ALA A 22 -14.87 7.21 -2.93
C ALA A 22 -16.39 7.41 -3.06
N ALA A 23 -16.92 8.41 -2.32
CA ALA A 23 -18.31 8.78 -2.44
C ALA A 23 -18.58 9.19 -3.90
N PRO A 24 -19.64 8.68 -4.54
CA PRO A 24 -19.98 9.05 -5.88
C PRO A 24 -20.15 10.57 -5.97
N ARG A 25 -19.68 11.17 -7.07
CA ARG A 25 -20.18 12.50 -7.45
C ARG A 25 -21.70 12.38 -7.54
N ARG A 26 -22.42 13.37 -7.05
CA ARG A 26 -23.89 13.44 -6.91
C ARG A 26 -24.73 13.09 -8.16
N THR A 27 -24.13 12.60 -9.24
CA THR A 27 -24.78 12.33 -10.54
C THR A 27 -24.87 10.84 -10.90
N GLU A 28 -24.31 9.92 -10.10
CA GLU A 28 -24.43 8.48 -10.37
C GLU A 28 -25.52 7.86 -9.50
N PRO A 29 -26.36 6.97 -10.06
CA PRO A 29 -27.40 6.29 -9.29
C PRO A 29 -26.77 5.42 -8.21
N ASP A 30 -27.28 5.54 -6.99
CA ASP A 30 -26.87 4.72 -5.83
C ASP A 30 -27.20 3.25 -6.11
N THR A 31 -26.18 2.43 -6.34
CA THR A 31 -26.39 0.99 -6.53
C THR A 31 -26.70 0.35 -5.18
N GLY A 32 -27.52 -0.73 -5.17
CA GLY A 32 -27.80 -1.46 -3.95
C GLY A 32 -26.56 -1.98 -3.23
N GLN A 33 -25.45 -2.16 -3.95
CA GLN A 33 -24.14 -2.54 -3.40
C GLN A 33 -23.46 -1.38 -2.66
N ASP A 34 -23.58 -0.14 -3.14
CA ASP A 34 -23.08 1.05 -2.45
C ASP A 34 -23.79 1.24 -1.09
N LYS A 35 -25.07 0.91 -1.04
CA LYS A 35 -25.85 0.92 0.19
C LYS A 35 -25.34 -0.14 1.18
N MET A 36 -25.09 -1.36 0.73
CA MET A 36 -24.59 -2.46 1.58
C MET A 36 -23.20 -2.16 2.15
N LEU A 37 -22.32 -1.50 1.39
CA LEU A 37 -21.00 -1.05 1.85
C LEU A 37 -21.10 0.06 2.89
N ARG A 38 -21.98 1.05 2.67
CA ARG A 38 -22.22 2.14 3.65
C ARG A 38 -22.85 1.64 4.93
N GLU A 39 -23.66 0.58 4.85
CA GLU A 39 -24.31 -0.06 6.01
C GLU A 39 -23.38 -1.06 6.72
N GLY A 40 -22.11 -1.19 6.30
CA GLY A 40 -21.15 -2.14 6.90
C GLY A 40 -21.49 -3.61 6.64
N LYS A 41 -22.34 -3.90 5.68
CA LYS A 41 -22.78 -5.27 5.35
C LYS A 41 -21.80 -6.04 4.50
N ILE A 42 -20.86 -5.36 3.81
CA ILE A 42 -19.76 -5.98 3.08
C ILE A 42 -18.48 -5.66 3.84
N MET A 43 -17.98 -6.61 4.61
CA MET A 43 -16.65 -6.52 5.22
C MET A 43 -15.63 -7.11 4.27
N VAL A 44 -14.64 -6.30 3.88
CA VAL A 44 -13.45 -6.78 3.18
C VAL A 44 -12.50 -7.34 4.22
N THR A 45 -12.11 -8.60 4.06
CA THR A 45 -11.27 -9.32 5.04
C THR A 45 -9.90 -9.68 4.49
N SER A 46 -9.65 -9.47 3.19
CA SER A 46 -8.38 -9.79 2.54
C SER A 46 -8.06 -8.87 1.37
N LEU A 47 -6.78 -8.83 0.98
CA LEU A 47 -6.33 -8.10 -0.21
C LEU A 47 -6.89 -8.70 -1.51
N TYR A 48 -7.07 -10.01 -1.57
CA TYR A 48 -7.69 -10.65 -2.73
C TYR A 48 -9.16 -10.23 -2.90
N GLN A 49 -9.92 -10.21 -1.81
CA GLN A 49 -11.29 -9.71 -1.85
C GLN A 49 -11.35 -8.22 -2.24
N SER A 50 -10.39 -7.42 -1.77
CA SER A 50 -10.23 -6.02 -2.21
C SER A 50 -9.97 -5.94 -3.71
N LEU A 51 -9.08 -6.79 -4.25
CA LEU A 51 -8.77 -6.86 -5.68
C LEU A 51 -10.03 -7.18 -6.50
N CYS A 52 -10.80 -8.19 -6.10
CA CYS A 52 -12.06 -8.53 -6.77
C CYS A 52 -13.07 -7.38 -6.78
N ASN A 53 -13.18 -6.65 -5.66
CA ASN A 53 -14.07 -5.50 -5.56
C ASN A 53 -13.59 -4.33 -6.45
N MET A 54 -12.28 -4.12 -6.57
CA MET A 54 -11.69 -3.12 -7.47
C MET A 54 -12.03 -3.40 -8.93
N GLU A 55 -12.09 -4.66 -9.33
CA GLU A 55 -12.37 -5.08 -10.70
C GLU A 55 -13.86 -5.05 -11.05
N THR A 56 -14.74 -5.15 -10.06
CA THR A 56 -16.18 -5.28 -10.26
C THR A 56 -16.96 -4.07 -9.77
N ILE A 57 -16.93 -3.80 -8.46
CA ILE A 57 -17.78 -2.79 -7.82
C ILE A 57 -17.25 -1.37 -8.07
N TYR A 58 -15.93 -1.20 -8.06
CA TYR A 58 -15.29 0.11 -8.09
C TYR A 58 -14.56 0.43 -9.39
N ALA A 59 -14.61 -0.46 -10.38
CA ALA A 59 -13.76 -0.43 -11.56
C ALA A 59 -13.62 0.95 -12.23
N ASP A 60 -14.71 1.68 -12.35
CA ASP A 60 -14.78 2.97 -13.05
C ASP A 60 -14.63 4.20 -12.11
N ARG A 61 -14.30 3.96 -10.82
CA ARG A 61 -14.02 5.02 -9.86
C ARG A 61 -12.54 5.33 -9.77
N VAL A 62 -12.21 6.57 -9.44
CA VAL A 62 -10.81 6.98 -9.18
C VAL A 62 -10.34 6.36 -7.86
N ALA A 63 -9.29 5.54 -7.94
CA ALA A 63 -8.65 4.93 -6.79
C ALA A 63 -7.59 5.85 -6.17
N ILE A 64 -6.74 6.42 -7.02
CA ILE A 64 -5.55 7.16 -6.60
C ILE A 64 -5.43 8.44 -7.41
N ARG A 65 -5.09 9.55 -6.74
CA ARG A 65 -4.65 10.79 -7.35
C ARG A 65 -3.27 11.13 -6.84
N TYR A 66 -2.34 11.37 -7.73
CA TYR A 66 -1.00 11.81 -7.35
C TYR A 66 -0.51 12.91 -8.31
N TYR A 67 0.44 13.72 -7.83
CA TYR A 67 1.10 14.68 -8.69
C TYR A 67 2.20 13.96 -9.46
N ASP A 68 2.09 13.98 -10.78
CA ASP A 68 3.07 13.41 -11.70
C ASP A 68 4.06 14.52 -12.10
N GLU A 69 5.28 14.44 -11.61
CA GLU A 69 6.31 15.46 -11.87
C GLU A 69 6.70 15.53 -13.35
N ALA A 70 6.70 14.39 -14.06
CA ALA A 70 7.03 14.36 -15.48
C ALA A 70 5.97 15.05 -16.33
N LYS A 71 4.70 14.88 -15.97
CA LYS A 71 3.56 15.53 -16.64
C LYS A 71 3.25 16.91 -16.09
N ARG A 72 3.88 17.31 -14.97
CA ARG A 72 3.59 18.56 -14.22
C ARG A 72 2.10 18.74 -13.93
N GLY A 73 1.43 17.65 -13.53
CA GLY A 73 -0.02 17.65 -13.32
C GLY A 73 -0.49 16.52 -12.43
N VAL A 74 -1.79 16.56 -12.11
CA VAL A 74 -2.44 15.48 -11.35
C VAL A 74 -2.77 14.33 -12.29
N THR A 75 -2.31 13.13 -11.95
CA THR A 75 -2.68 11.87 -12.60
C THR A 75 -3.74 11.17 -11.76
N GLU A 76 -4.81 10.71 -12.40
CA GLU A 76 -5.84 9.87 -11.80
C GLU A 76 -5.67 8.43 -12.25
N VAL A 77 -5.68 7.50 -11.30
CA VAL A 77 -5.68 6.06 -11.55
C VAL A 77 -7.03 5.50 -11.13
N TYR A 78 -7.70 4.83 -12.04
CA TYR A 78 -8.98 4.16 -11.75
C TYR A 78 -8.75 2.80 -11.11
N TYR A 79 -9.72 2.31 -10.31
CA TYR A 79 -9.61 1.01 -9.64
C TYR A 79 -9.34 -0.14 -10.61
N ARG A 80 -9.93 -0.13 -11.81
CA ARG A 80 -9.66 -1.10 -12.87
C ARG A 80 -8.17 -1.14 -13.24
N GLN A 81 -7.55 0.03 -13.44
CA GLN A 81 -6.13 0.14 -13.77
C GLN A 81 -5.27 -0.32 -12.59
N TYR A 82 -5.62 0.11 -11.37
CA TYR A 82 -4.92 -0.28 -10.16
C TYR A 82 -4.92 -1.80 -9.96
N ALA A 83 -6.07 -2.46 -10.14
CA ALA A 83 -6.19 -3.91 -10.06
C ALA A 83 -5.36 -4.63 -11.13
N GLN A 84 -5.36 -4.13 -12.38
CA GLN A 84 -4.54 -4.67 -13.45
C GLN A 84 -3.04 -4.54 -13.15
N ASP A 85 -2.60 -3.42 -12.57
CA ASP A 85 -1.21 -3.20 -12.23
C ASP A 85 -0.76 -4.08 -11.06
N LEU A 86 -1.63 -4.33 -10.07
CA LEU A 86 -1.38 -5.34 -9.04
C LEU A 86 -1.18 -6.74 -9.65
N ARG A 87 -2.01 -7.13 -10.62
CA ARG A 87 -1.85 -8.42 -11.33
C ARG A 87 -0.61 -8.47 -12.19
N ARG A 88 -0.22 -7.37 -12.87
CA ARG A 88 1.05 -7.27 -13.60
C ARG A 88 2.24 -7.46 -12.67
N PHE A 89 2.18 -6.85 -11.51
CA PHE A 89 3.22 -7.00 -10.51
C PHE A 89 3.36 -8.46 -10.03
N VAL A 90 2.25 -9.17 -9.81
CA VAL A 90 2.28 -10.60 -9.48
C VAL A 90 2.98 -11.41 -10.57
N SER A 91 2.69 -11.17 -11.85
CA SER A 91 3.38 -11.82 -12.98
C SER A 91 4.88 -11.51 -13.00
N PHE A 92 5.23 -10.22 -12.82
CA PHE A 92 6.61 -9.77 -12.75
C PHE A 92 7.37 -10.46 -11.62
N LEU A 93 6.84 -10.42 -10.40
CA LEU A 93 7.52 -10.97 -9.23
C LEU A 93 7.74 -12.48 -9.36
N ARG A 94 6.75 -13.23 -9.83
CA ARG A 94 6.87 -14.66 -10.11
C ARG A 94 7.92 -14.97 -11.19
N SER A 95 8.01 -14.12 -12.21
CA SER A 95 9.04 -14.25 -13.26
C SER A 95 10.45 -14.05 -12.73
N LYS A 96 10.65 -13.17 -11.74
CA LYS A 96 11.95 -12.81 -11.19
C LYS A 96 12.40 -13.68 -10.02
N ALA A 97 11.49 -14.03 -9.14
CA ALA A 97 11.79 -14.71 -7.87
C ALA A 97 11.12 -16.09 -7.74
N GLY A 98 10.37 -16.55 -8.75
CA GLY A 98 9.68 -17.84 -8.70
C GLY A 98 8.52 -17.86 -7.71
N ASP A 99 8.39 -18.95 -6.96
CA ASP A 99 7.41 -19.04 -5.87
C ASP A 99 7.88 -18.20 -4.67
N VAL A 100 7.14 -17.12 -4.44
CA VAL A 100 7.45 -16.17 -3.35
C VAL A 100 6.63 -16.41 -2.08
N LYS A 101 5.89 -17.52 -1.98
CA LYS A 101 5.07 -17.82 -0.80
C LYS A 101 5.90 -17.77 0.48
N GLY A 102 5.57 -16.81 1.37
CA GLY A 102 6.28 -16.55 2.62
C GLY A 102 7.68 -15.95 2.48
N GLN A 103 8.15 -15.68 1.25
CA GLN A 103 9.44 -15.06 0.99
C GLN A 103 9.36 -13.53 1.16
N ARG A 104 10.46 -12.92 1.62
CA ARG A 104 10.53 -11.48 1.85
C ARG A 104 10.95 -10.77 0.57
N VAL A 105 10.22 -9.69 0.25
CA VAL A 105 10.52 -8.78 -0.84
C VAL A 105 10.75 -7.41 -0.24
N ALA A 106 11.99 -6.93 -0.27
CA ALA A 106 12.35 -5.62 0.24
C ALA A 106 11.98 -4.54 -0.75
N ILE A 107 11.52 -3.39 -0.25
CA ILE A 107 11.14 -2.23 -1.06
C ILE A 107 11.92 -1.03 -0.52
N LEU A 108 12.91 -0.59 -1.28
CA LEU A 108 13.79 0.54 -0.95
C LEU A 108 13.62 1.63 -2.01
N ALA A 109 12.58 2.41 -1.88
CA ALA A 109 12.17 3.41 -2.85
C ALA A 109 11.33 4.51 -2.19
N ARG A 110 11.17 5.63 -2.88
CA ARG A 110 10.27 6.71 -2.46
C ARG A 110 8.80 6.31 -2.59
N ASN A 111 7.98 6.96 -1.74
CA ASN A 111 6.54 6.83 -1.83
C ASN A 111 6.04 7.28 -3.20
N SER A 112 5.39 6.37 -3.91
CA SER A 112 4.86 6.60 -5.24
C SER A 112 3.71 5.64 -5.54
N TYR A 113 3.05 5.80 -6.68
CA TYR A 113 2.08 4.83 -7.16
C TYR A 113 2.69 3.41 -7.28
N HIS A 114 3.89 3.31 -7.85
CA HIS A 114 4.58 2.03 -8.02
C HIS A 114 4.95 1.40 -6.67
N TYR A 115 5.30 2.21 -5.68
CA TYR A 115 5.56 1.72 -4.32
C TYR A 115 4.35 0.99 -3.72
N VAL A 116 3.17 1.56 -3.87
CA VAL A 116 1.90 0.95 -3.40
C VAL A 116 1.62 -0.36 -4.14
N ILE A 117 1.86 -0.40 -5.46
CA ILE A 117 1.74 -1.62 -6.27
C ILE A 117 2.71 -2.70 -5.75
N CYS A 118 3.99 -2.35 -5.50
CA CYS A 118 4.98 -3.28 -4.98
C CYS A 118 4.58 -3.87 -3.63
N MET A 119 4.10 -3.04 -2.70
CA MET A 119 3.67 -3.49 -1.38
C MET A 119 2.52 -4.50 -1.44
N TYR A 120 1.42 -4.11 -2.04
CA TYR A 120 0.22 -4.95 -2.06
C TYR A 120 0.32 -6.10 -3.06
N GLY A 121 0.98 -5.89 -4.19
CA GLY A 121 1.25 -6.93 -5.18
C GLY A 121 2.13 -8.06 -4.62
N THR A 122 3.11 -7.74 -3.77
CA THR A 122 3.91 -8.75 -3.04
C THR A 122 3.02 -9.65 -2.19
N VAL A 123 2.12 -9.07 -1.41
CA VAL A 123 1.22 -9.85 -0.54
C VAL A 123 0.20 -10.66 -1.37
N LEU A 124 -0.31 -10.10 -2.47
CA LEU A 124 -1.19 -10.82 -3.41
C LEU A 124 -0.46 -12.00 -4.10
N ALA A 125 0.85 -11.91 -4.30
CA ALA A 125 1.66 -13.01 -4.80
C ALA A 125 1.94 -14.09 -3.73
N GLY A 126 1.55 -13.85 -2.46
CA GLY A 126 1.81 -14.72 -1.32
C GLY A 126 3.11 -14.39 -0.58
N GLY A 127 3.83 -13.35 -0.99
CA GLY A 127 5.08 -12.91 -0.35
C GLY A 127 4.85 -12.01 0.87
N VAL A 128 5.95 -11.63 1.50
CA VAL A 128 6.03 -10.73 2.64
C VAL A 128 6.67 -9.41 2.19
N ALA A 129 5.91 -8.33 2.20
CA ALA A 129 6.43 -7.02 1.83
C ALA A 129 7.23 -6.41 2.99
N VAL A 130 8.45 -5.94 2.69
CA VAL A 130 9.37 -5.34 3.67
C VAL A 130 9.74 -3.93 3.20
N PRO A 131 8.93 -2.92 3.52
CA PRO A 131 9.26 -1.53 3.22
C PRO A 131 10.43 -1.06 4.09
N LEU A 132 11.45 -0.49 3.44
CA LEU A 132 12.63 0.06 4.09
C LEU A 132 12.63 1.59 4.01
N ASN A 133 13.19 2.24 5.03
CA ASN A 133 13.26 3.69 5.09
C ASN A 133 14.52 4.20 4.41
N MET A 134 14.40 4.87 3.26
CA MET A 134 15.49 5.47 2.50
C MET A 134 16.28 6.58 3.28
N GLY A 135 15.74 7.09 4.36
CA GLY A 135 16.41 8.09 5.21
C GLY A 135 17.47 7.50 6.15
N LYS A 136 17.63 6.18 6.16
CA LYS A 136 18.64 5.47 6.94
C LYS A 136 19.97 5.39 6.19
N ASN A 137 21.08 5.29 6.96
CA ASN A 137 22.39 5.04 6.39
C ASN A 137 22.53 3.59 5.93
N TRP A 138 23.62 3.27 5.20
CA TRP A 138 23.85 1.96 4.64
C TRP A 138 23.95 0.84 5.71
N ASP A 139 24.65 1.09 6.80
CA ASP A 139 24.81 0.10 7.87
C ASP A 139 23.47 -0.34 8.46
N GLU A 140 22.52 0.60 8.58
CA GLU A 140 21.17 0.32 9.07
C GLU A 140 20.34 -0.45 8.04
N ILE A 141 20.41 -0.05 6.76
CA ILE A 141 19.71 -0.73 5.65
C ILE A 141 20.29 -2.13 5.44
N GLN A 142 21.61 -2.27 5.44
CA GLN A 142 22.27 -3.57 5.31
C GLN A 142 21.86 -4.51 6.44
N TYR A 143 21.87 -4.02 7.67
CA TYR A 143 21.40 -4.80 8.82
C TYR A 143 19.96 -5.28 8.65
N GLU A 144 19.06 -4.43 8.17
CA GLU A 144 17.66 -4.80 7.94
C GLU A 144 17.51 -5.80 6.79
N LEU A 145 18.27 -5.64 5.71
CA LEU A 145 18.30 -6.57 4.58
C LEU A 145 18.88 -7.93 5.00
N ASP A 146 19.97 -7.95 5.77
CA ASP A 146 20.59 -9.18 6.27
C ASP A 146 19.66 -9.94 7.22
N LEU A 147 18.87 -9.20 8.03
CA LEU A 147 17.90 -9.79 8.94
C LEU A 147 16.72 -10.46 8.22
N VAL A 148 16.26 -9.87 7.11
CA VAL A 148 15.08 -10.40 6.38
C VAL A 148 15.45 -11.30 5.22
N GLU A 149 16.71 -11.30 4.77
CA GLU A 149 17.21 -12.13 3.66
C GLU A 149 16.25 -12.13 2.45
N PRO A 150 16.03 -10.98 1.79
CA PRO A 150 15.00 -10.87 0.76
C PRO A 150 15.38 -11.68 -0.48
N VAL A 151 14.38 -12.23 -1.17
CA VAL A 151 14.55 -12.87 -2.48
C VAL A 151 14.60 -11.86 -3.62
N CYS A 152 14.06 -10.66 -3.40
CA CYS A 152 14.04 -9.55 -4.35
C CYS A 152 14.13 -8.24 -3.57
N VAL A 153 14.84 -7.26 -4.11
CA VAL A 153 14.94 -5.88 -3.61
C VAL A 153 14.46 -4.93 -4.70
N LEU A 154 13.31 -4.32 -4.49
CA LEU A 154 12.69 -3.37 -5.41
C LEU A 154 13.18 -1.97 -5.11
N GLN A 155 13.57 -1.21 -6.12
CA GLN A 155 14.16 0.12 -5.97
C GLN A 155 13.75 1.06 -7.10
N ASP A 156 13.83 2.39 -6.87
CA ASP A 156 13.51 3.44 -7.83
C ASP A 156 14.74 4.10 -8.48
N GLY A 157 15.93 3.59 -8.20
CA GLY A 157 17.20 4.11 -8.70
C GLY A 157 17.79 5.26 -7.87
N GLU A 158 17.03 5.90 -7.00
CA GLU A 158 17.54 7.05 -6.23
C GLU A 158 18.55 6.64 -5.16
N TYR A 159 18.22 5.61 -4.37
CA TYR A 159 19.12 5.14 -3.31
C TYR A 159 20.45 4.61 -3.86
N LEU A 160 20.43 3.96 -5.02
CA LEU A 160 21.64 3.46 -5.69
C LEU A 160 22.63 4.59 -6.09
N GLN A 161 22.12 5.81 -6.32
CA GLN A 161 22.98 6.96 -6.64
C GLN A 161 23.77 7.45 -5.42
N TRP A 162 23.22 7.26 -4.23
CA TRP A 162 23.85 7.68 -2.98
C TRP A 162 24.70 6.58 -2.36
N GLU A 163 24.27 5.32 -2.54
CA GLU A 163 24.88 4.15 -1.90
C GLU A 163 25.08 3.00 -2.90
N PRO A 164 26.21 3.07 -3.67
CA PRO A 164 26.54 2.01 -4.62
C PRO A 164 26.78 0.64 -3.99
N ALA A 165 27.12 0.56 -2.71
CA ALA A 165 27.32 -0.69 -1.98
C ALA A 165 26.08 -1.60 -1.99
N LEU A 166 24.87 -1.03 -2.13
CA LEU A 166 23.66 -1.82 -2.34
C LEU A 166 23.75 -2.64 -3.63
N ALA A 167 24.24 -2.04 -4.73
CA ALA A 167 24.39 -2.74 -5.98
C ALA A 167 25.42 -3.86 -5.88
N ASP A 168 26.54 -3.63 -5.19
CA ASP A 168 27.59 -4.62 -4.99
C ASP A 168 27.09 -5.81 -4.17
N ALA A 169 26.34 -5.56 -3.10
CA ALA A 169 25.89 -6.60 -2.19
C ALA A 169 24.68 -7.39 -2.72
N TYR A 170 23.77 -6.75 -3.48
CA TYR A 170 22.48 -7.33 -3.85
C TYR A 170 22.19 -7.33 -5.35
N SER A 171 23.19 -7.16 -6.24
CA SER A 171 23.01 -7.03 -7.70
C SER A 171 22.09 -8.09 -8.32
N ALA A 172 22.22 -9.35 -7.90
CA ALA A 172 21.42 -10.46 -8.40
C ALA A 172 19.94 -10.44 -7.96
N LYS A 173 19.60 -9.59 -7.00
CA LYS A 173 18.24 -9.49 -6.41
C LYS A 173 17.59 -8.12 -6.65
N LEU A 174 18.34 -7.16 -7.20
CA LEU A 174 17.86 -5.81 -7.46
C LEU A 174 16.98 -5.78 -8.71
N GLU A 175 15.78 -5.22 -8.56
CA GLU A 175 14.86 -5.01 -9.68
C GLU A 175 14.27 -3.59 -9.63
N PRO A 176 14.11 -2.92 -10.77
CA PRO A 176 13.37 -1.66 -10.84
C PRO A 176 11.91 -1.88 -10.43
N MET A 177 11.39 -1.03 -9.56
CA MET A 177 10.03 -1.20 -9.05
C MET A 177 8.94 -0.94 -10.09
N ASP A 178 9.24 -0.29 -11.21
CA ASP A 178 8.34 -0.02 -12.33
C ASP A 178 8.40 -1.10 -13.43
N ALA A 179 9.31 -2.07 -13.31
CA ALA A 179 9.51 -3.12 -14.31
C ALA A 179 8.26 -3.98 -14.55
N PHE A 180 7.35 -4.06 -13.58
CA PHE A 180 6.08 -4.78 -13.72
C PHE A 180 5.20 -4.25 -14.85
N THR A 181 5.36 -3.00 -15.24
CA THR A 181 4.54 -2.36 -16.29
C THR A 181 4.65 -3.04 -17.65
N ALA A 182 5.77 -3.76 -17.90
CA ALA A 182 6.00 -4.52 -19.11
C ALA A 182 5.34 -5.91 -19.13
N PHE A 183 4.72 -6.34 -18.03
CA PHE A 183 4.15 -7.67 -17.87
C PHE A 183 2.65 -7.72 -18.15
N ALA A 184 2.15 -8.86 -18.64
CA ALA A 184 0.72 -9.12 -18.73
C ALA A 184 0.13 -9.38 -17.33
N PRO A 185 -1.12 -8.97 -17.07
CA PRO A 185 -1.79 -9.23 -15.79
C PRO A 185 -1.95 -10.74 -15.52
N ALA A 186 -1.57 -11.22 -14.33
CA ALA A 186 -1.80 -12.59 -13.88
C ALA A 186 -3.29 -12.88 -13.75
N GLN A 187 -3.75 -13.98 -14.35
CA GLN A 187 -5.17 -14.39 -14.32
C GLN A 187 -5.47 -15.33 -13.13
N ASP A 188 -4.45 -15.93 -12.54
CA ASP A 188 -4.53 -16.99 -11.54
C ASP A 188 -4.23 -16.51 -10.10
N VAL A 189 -4.37 -15.21 -9.84
CA VAL A 189 -4.26 -14.67 -8.48
C VAL A 189 -5.42 -15.22 -7.63
N LYS A 190 -5.08 -15.77 -6.46
CA LYS A 190 -6.03 -16.42 -5.55
C LYS A 190 -5.89 -15.83 -4.14
N GLU A 191 -6.90 -16.09 -3.32
CA GLU A 191 -6.84 -15.87 -1.88
C GLU A 191 -5.65 -16.63 -1.28
N VAL A 192 -4.93 -16.00 -0.35
CA VAL A 192 -3.94 -16.73 0.44
C VAL A 192 -4.66 -17.69 1.40
N GLU A 193 -4.08 -18.87 1.61
CA GLU A 193 -4.70 -19.93 2.44
C GLU A 193 -4.84 -19.52 3.91
N ASP A 194 -3.86 -18.76 4.43
CA ASP A 194 -3.83 -18.30 5.81
C ASP A 194 -3.65 -16.79 5.90
N LEU A 195 -4.72 -16.07 6.20
CA LEU A 195 -4.70 -14.63 6.43
C LEU A 195 -3.97 -14.21 7.70
N ALA A 196 -3.68 -15.15 8.61
CA ALA A 196 -2.86 -14.92 9.80
C ALA A 196 -1.36 -15.08 9.54
N ALA A 197 -0.97 -15.65 8.38
CA ALA A 197 0.43 -15.70 7.97
C ALA A 197 1.00 -14.27 7.81
N MET A 198 2.31 -14.16 7.99
CA MET A 198 3.04 -12.91 7.84
C MET A 198 2.86 -12.33 6.44
N ALA A 199 2.48 -11.06 6.35
CA ALA A 199 2.27 -10.33 5.10
C ALA A 199 3.20 -9.12 4.97
N PHE A 200 3.57 -8.51 6.11
CA PHE A 200 4.45 -7.35 6.16
C PHE A 200 5.46 -7.47 7.29
N ILE A 201 6.65 -6.90 7.09
CA ILE A 201 7.62 -6.61 8.14
C ILE A 201 7.89 -5.12 8.11
N MET A 202 7.53 -4.40 9.18
CA MET A 202 7.73 -2.96 9.33
C MET A 202 8.83 -2.70 10.34
N PHE A 203 9.92 -2.07 9.91
CA PHE A 203 11.01 -1.72 10.83
C PHE A 203 10.70 -0.47 11.64
N THR A 204 10.91 -0.53 12.93
CA THR A 204 10.78 0.59 13.86
C THR A 204 12.14 0.94 14.45
N SER A 205 12.37 2.24 14.73
CA SER A 205 13.52 2.71 15.50
C SER A 205 13.41 2.18 16.93
N GLY A 206 14.17 1.13 17.25
CA GLY A 206 14.18 0.59 18.60
C GLY A 206 14.80 1.59 19.60
N THR A 207 14.22 1.71 20.79
CA THR A 207 14.78 2.49 21.90
C THR A 207 16.14 1.97 22.39
N THR A 208 16.56 0.80 21.92
CA THR A 208 17.79 0.09 22.30
C THR A 208 18.89 0.10 21.23
N GLY A 209 18.78 0.96 20.20
CA GLY A 209 19.85 1.23 19.22
C GLY A 209 19.64 0.57 17.85
N ARG A 210 19.24 -0.71 17.72
CA ARG A 210 19.02 -1.36 16.41
C ARG A 210 17.54 -1.46 16.07
N SER A 211 17.21 -1.34 14.78
CA SER A 211 15.85 -1.51 14.24
C SER A 211 15.28 -2.89 14.60
N LYS A 212 13.97 -2.91 14.88
CA LYS A 212 13.21 -4.14 15.14
C LYS A 212 12.11 -4.29 14.09
N GLY A 213 12.01 -5.48 13.49
CA GLY A 213 10.96 -5.80 12.54
C GLY A 213 9.66 -6.20 13.25
N VAL A 214 8.60 -5.42 13.02
CA VAL A 214 7.24 -5.76 13.48
C VAL A 214 6.57 -6.57 12.38
N MET A 215 6.17 -7.81 12.70
CA MET A 215 5.49 -8.71 11.78
C MET A 215 3.99 -8.46 11.81
N LEU A 216 3.39 -8.23 10.65
CA LEU A 216 1.96 -7.98 10.49
C LEU A 216 1.37 -8.98 9.49
N SER A 217 0.19 -9.51 9.80
CA SER A 217 -0.61 -10.34 8.89
C SER A 217 -1.67 -9.51 8.17
N GLN A 218 -2.28 -10.07 7.12
CA GLN A 218 -3.49 -9.46 6.53
C GLN A 218 -4.60 -9.34 7.58
N LYS A 219 -4.74 -10.35 8.45
CA LYS A 219 -5.71 -10.30 9.56
C LYS A 219 -5.51 -9.10 10.48
N ASN A 220 -4.26 -8.77 10.83
CA ASN A 220 -3.95 -7.57 11.62
C ASN A 220 -4.35 -6.29 10.88
N LEU A 221 -3.98 -6.19 9.59
CA LEU A 221 -4.30 -5.03 8.75
C LEU A 221 -5.82 -4.78 8.72
N PHE A 222 -6.61 -5.80 8.37
CA PHE A 222 -8.06 -5.65 8.23
C PHE A 222 -8.78 -5.51 9.59
N ALA A 223 -8.25 -6.09 10.67
CA ALA A 223 -8.80 -5.89 12.01
C ALA A 223 -8.61 -4.46 12.53
N ALA A 224 -7.55 -3.77 12.09
CA ALA A 224 -7.30 -2.39 12.48
C ALA A 224 -8.20 -1.38 11.73
N MET A 225 -8.71 -1.72 10.55
CA MET A 225 -9.50 -0.81 9.71
C MET A 225 -10.71 -0.18 10.41
N PRO A 226 -11.57 -0.91 11.16
CA PRO A 226 -12.71 -0.31 11.86
C PRO A 226 -12.31 0.75 12.89
N ALA A 227 -11.16 0.55 13.57
CA ALA A 227 -10.67 1.51 14.57
C ALA A 227 -10.31 2.87 13.96
N PHE A 228 -9.89 2.88 12.69
CA PHE A 228 -9.58 4.12 11.96
C PHE A 228 -10.83 4.74 11.29
N LEU A 229 -11.86 3.94 11.00
CA LEU A 229 -13.08 4.42 10.35
C LEU A 229 -14.05 5.06 11.35
N ASN A 230 -14.22 4.44 12.52
CA ASN A 230 -15.20 4.84 13.53
C ASN A 230 -15.01 6.26 14.07
N PRO A 231 -13.79 6.74 14.45
CA PRO A 231 -13.62 8.09 14.96
C PRO A 231 -14.04 9.18 13.97
N PHE A 232 -13.81 8.96 12.67
CA PHE A 232 -14.21 9.93 11.64
C PHE A 232 -15.72 9.94 11.39
N ASP A 233 -16.40 8.80 11.52
CA ASP A 233 -17.86 8.73 11.39
C ASP A 233 -18.55 9.34 12.61
N ASP A 234 -17.99 9.17 13.80
CA ASP A 234 -18.51 9.79 15.04
C ASP A 234 -18.28 11.30 15.03
N VAL A 235 -17.11 11.78 14.61
CA VAL A 235 -16.83 13.21 14.41
C VAL A 235 -17.78 13.80 13.36
N ARG A 236 -18.01 13.10 12.25
CA ARG A 236 -18.94 13.56 11.22
C ARG A 236 -20.38 13.63 11.69
N LYS A 237 -20.82 12.65 12.49
CA LYS A 237 -22.16 12.62 13.11
C LYS A 237 -22.32 13.72 14.17
N ALA A 238 -21.29 13.89 15.02
CA ALA A 238 -21.31 14.90 16.09
C ALA A 238 -21.29 16.35 15.56
N MET A 239 -20.71 16.59 14.38
CA MET A 239 -20.59 17.93 13.81
C MET A 239 -21.75 18.30 12.88
N ASP A 240 -22.72 17.40 12.62
CA ASP A 240 -23.87 17.61 11.69
C ASP A 240 -23.46 18.25 10.36
N LEU A 241 -22.23 17.91 9.91
CA LEU A 241 -21.61 18.48 8.73
C LEU A 241 -22.22 17.88 7.48
N SER A 242 -23.14 18.60 6.88
CA SER A 242 -23.40 18.48 5.45
C SER A 242 -22.08 18.79 4.73
N VAL A 243 -21.60 17.87 3.90
CA VAL A 243 -20.24 17.78 3.31
C VAL A 243 -19.87 18.97 2.38
N SER A 244 -20.44 20.15 2.55
CA SER A 244 -20.20 21.30 1.67
C SER A 244 -19.00 22.18 2.07
N ASN A 245 -18.38 21.99 3.24
CA ASN A 245 -17.33 22.91 3.68
C ASN A 245 -16.04 22.20 4.16
N LYS A 246 -15.17 21.82 3.18
CA LYS A 246 -13.84 21.22 3.45
C LYS A 246 -12.95 22.08 4.36
N ALA A 247 -13.14 23.40 4.38
CA ALA A 247 -12.33 24.33 5.16
C ALA A 247 -12.63 24.23 6.66
N GLU A 248 -13.88 23.95 7.06
CA GLU A 248 -14.25 23.77 8.46
C GLU A 248 -13.79 22.43 9.04
N ILE A 249 -13.76 21.38 8.21
CA ILE A 249 -13.21 20.08 8.62
C ILE A 249 -11.72 20.20 8.94
N VAL A 250 -10.96 20.90 8.09
CA VAL A 250 -9.53 21.13 8.32
C VAL A 250 -9.30 21.98 9.58
N LYS A 251 -10.11 23.01 9.83
CA LYS A 251 -10.04 23.82 11.06
C LYS A 251 -10.34 23.00 12.33
N ALA A 252 -11.36 22.14 12.28
CA ALA A 252 -11.74 21.30 13.42
C ALA A 252 -10.65 20.26 13.75
N VAL A 253 -10.04 19.63 12.74
CA VAL A 253 -8.94 18.67 12.93
C VAL A 253 -7.69 19.37 13.49
N LEU A 254 -7.41 20.62 13.09
CA LEU A 254 -6.26 21.39 13.58
C LEU A 254 -6.47 21.95 14.99
N SER A 255 -7.71 22.05 15.48
CA SER A 255 -8.03 22.53 16.83
C SER A 255 -8.02 21.43 17.90
N LEU A 256 -7.85 20.17 17.51
CA LEU A 256 -7.74 19.00 18.40
C LEU A 256 -6.29 18.68 18.81
N ARG A 257 -5.35 19.64 18.65
CA ARG A 257 -3.97 19.56 19.16
C ARG A 257 -3.79 20.24 20.50
#